data_fd5c5a743911c4f36dc40e959a2c6799
#
_entry.id   fd5c5a743911c4f36dc40e959a2c6799
#
_cell.length_a   1.000
_cell.length_b   1.000
_cell.length_c   1.000
_cell.angle_alpha   90.00
_cell.angle_beta   90.00
_cell.angle_gamma   90.00
#
_symmetry.space_group_name_H-M   'P 1'
#
loop_
_entity.id
_entity.type
_entity.pdbx_description
1 polymer ?
#
loop_
_entity_poly.entity_id
_entity_poly.type
_entity_poly.pdbx_seq_one_letter_code
_entity_poly.pdbx_strand_id
1 'polypeptide(L)'
;MEKFNYKSLIKYGLIFIYCFFALAFFYTVLRGDLYVNYGFSYAIRMGEVPYVDFNLVILPFAPVLYSLFLMFSKSIIFYYLGQAFLLTLFSYFIFKILKNKAWIYFVILSLPFPTTMASVLFPGYNFLLLFLTVIIIYLEKNNKSDYLIGILLGCLFLTKQTVGGLLCLASIYYLFSDYKKVLKRVAGFLIPILICFLYLLFSHSLYNCFDLCFLGLFDFGHSNFYYDKFYLICFIFAFVVLVYRIIKRPKDITNYYLLLFSSCVYPLIEHYHVSLFFALFFLILLADFNFSKDVSKHSLILILVISFAWVFSEFKNTKIVNYCNLELSIFPARYIESVEKLDRYLEKENKNVIYFLRGSENYFYKIKNDSFITYFDLPNYGNYGYNGTKKIISKLDNLSDVFVVVDESLKNDSNKAQQYIKEGMDLIVKKGKLVKKINNYLIYYIGVEE
;
A
#
# COMPACT_ATOMS: atom_id res chain seq x y z
N MET A 1 36.74 -9.43 7.89
CA MET A 1 35.65 -10.23 7.28
C MET A 1 34.95 -11.01 8.40
N GLU A 2 33.71 -10.65 8.77
CA GLU A 2 32.93 -11.45 9.72
C GLU A 2 32.74 -12.84 9.12
N LYS A 3 33.03 -13.89 9.90
CA LYS A 3 32.81 -15.27 9.47
C LYS A 3 31.36 -15.42 9.04
N PHE A 4 31.15 -15.89 7.82
CA PHE A 4 29.85 -16.18 7.25
C PHE A 4 29.04 -17.09 8.19
N ASN A 5 27.98 -16.56 8.80
CA ASN A 5 27.23 -17.31 9.80
C ASN A 5 26.13 -18.12 9.12
N TYR A 6 26.44 -19.36 8.80
CA TYR A 6 25.55 -20.32 8.17
C TYR A 6 24.18 -20.46 8.86
N LYS A 7 24.16 -20.43 10.20
CA LYS A 7 22.89 -20.45 10.97
C LYS A 7 21.99 -19.24 10.70
N SER A 8 22.59 -18.06 10.47
CA SER A 8 21.84 -16.88 10.09
C SER A 8 21.24 -16.99 8.69
N LEU A 9 21.96 -17.56 7.73
CA LEU A 9 21.45 -17.77 6.38
C LEU A 9 20.24 -18.69 6.37
N ILE A 10 20.33 -19.83 7.06
CA ILE A 10 19.19 -20.77 7.20
C ILE A 10 17.99 -20.06 7.83
N LYS A 11 18.20 -19.34 8.94
CA LYS A 11 17.14 -18.61 9.62
C LYS A 11 16.38 -17.66 8.68
N TYR A 12 17.10 -16.82 7.95
CA TYR A 12 16.46 -15.83 7.07
C TYR A 12 15.90 -16.48 5.79
N GLY A 13 16.50 -17.58 5.31
CA GLY A 13 15.91 -18.39 4.25
C GLY A 13 14.56 -19.01 4.64
N LEU A 14 14.46 -19.54 5.86
CA LEU A 14 13.17 -20.04 6.38
C LEU A 14 12.13 -18.92 6.59
N ILE A 15 12.56 -17.75 7.05
CA ILE A 15 11.67 -16.58 7.17
C ILE A 15 11.16 -16.15 5.78
N PHE A 16 12.03 -16.13 4.77
CA PHE A 16 11.65 -15.79 3.41
C PHE A 16 10.59 -16.77 2.86
N ILE A 17 10.86 -18.06 2.97
CA ILE A 17 9.93 -19.11 2.53
C ILE A 17 8.58 -18.97 3.24
N TYR A 18 8.61 -18.80 4.57
CA TYR A 18 7.42 -18.59 5.38
C TYR A 18 6.63 -17.35 4.93
N CYS A 19 7.29 -16.20 4.77
CA CYS A 19 6.65 -14.97 4.33
C CYS A 19 6.02 -15.11 2.93
N PHE A 20 6.71 -15.79 2.00
CA PHE A 20 6.18 -16.03 0.68
C PHE A 20 4.90 -16.87 0.72
N PHE A 21 4.90 -18.00 1.43
CA PHE A 21 3.70 -18.83 1.55
C PHE A 21 2.57 -18.12 2.30
N ALA A 22 2.90 -17.38 3.35
CA ALA A 22 1.92 -16.57 4.05
C ALA A 22 1.24 -15.57 3.10
N LEU A 23 2.00 -14.80 2.33
CA LEU A 23 1.47 -13.85 1.35
C LEU A 23 0.62 -14.52 0.28
N ALA A 24 1.08 -15.64 -0.28
CA ALA A 24 0.40 -16.34 -1.34
C ALA A 24 -0.97 -16.90 -0.90
N PHE A 25 -1.12 -17.31 0.36
CA PHE A 25 -2.33 -17.95 0.88
C PHE A 25 -3.19 -17.07 1.78
N PHE A 26 -2.64 -16.00 2.36
CA PHE A 26 -3.42 -15.00 3.13
C PHE A 26 -4.28 -14.06 2.30
N TYR A 27 -4.24 -14.22 1.04
CA TYR A 27 -4.80 -13.37 0.02
C TYR A 27 -6.32 -13.08 0.16
N THR A 28 -7.10 -13.95 0.75
CA THR A 28 -8.56 -13.82 0.82
C THR A 28 -9.06 -12.71 1.75
N VAL A 29 -8.20 -12.22 2.65
CA VAL A 29 -8.56 -11.23 3.68
C VAL A 29 -8.40 -9.78 3.22
N LEU A 30 -7.51 -9.49 2.24
CA LEU A 30 -7.03 -8.13 1.97
C LEU A 30 -7.20 -7.65 0.53
N ARG A 31 -8.40 -7.70 0.00
CA ARG A 31 -8.68 -7.58 -1.43
C ARG A 31 -8.47 -6.21 -2.07
N GLY A 32 -8.75 -5.12 -1.34
CA GLY A 32 -8.78 -3.79 -1.93
C GLY A 32 -7.40 -3.24 -2.28
N ASP A 33 -6.64 -2.90 -1.26
CA ASP A 33 -5.37 -2.18 -1.39
C ASP A 33 -4.25 -2.98 -2.06
N LEU A 34 -4.29 -4.32 -1.95
CA LEU A 34 -3.28 -5.17 -2.58
C LEU A 34 -3.30 -5.02 -4.11
N TYR A 35 -4.49 -5.09 -4.72
CA TYR A 35 -4.62 -4.96 -6.17
C TYR A 35 -4.31 -3.57 -6.66
N VAL A 36 -4.71 -2.54 -5.90
CA VAL A 36 -4.37 -1.15 -6.21
C VAL A 36 -2.86 -0.97 -6.26
N ASN A 37 -2.14 -1.41 -5.22
CA ASN A 37 -0.68 -1.29 -5.16
C ASN A 37 0.03 -2.15 -6.22
N TYR A 38 -0.46 -3.37 -6.47
CA TYR A 38 0.05 -4.22 -7.54
C TYR A 38 -0.23 -3.60 -8.90
N GLY A 39 -1.43 -3.08 -9.15
CA GLY A 39 -1.82 -2.43 -10.39
C GLY A 39 -0.95 -1.22 -10.73
N PHE A 40 -0.62 -0.37 -9.76
CA PHE A 40 0.32 0.73 -9.97
C PHE A 40 1.70 0.24 -10.40
N SER A 41 2.20 -0.78 -9.71
CA SER A 41 3.51 -1.35 -10.02
C SER A 41 3.54 -2.05 -11.38
N TYR A 42 2.44 -2.71 -11.73
CA TYR A 42 2.23 -3.35 -13.03
C TYR A 42 2.17 -2.30 -14.16
N ALA A 43 1.43 -1.20 -13.98
CA ALA A 43 1.34 -0.12 -14.94
C ALA A 43 2.73 0.45 -15.26
N ILE A 44 3.53 0.76 -14.22
CA ILE A 44 4.92 1.21 -14.41
C ILE A 44 5.75 0.16 -15.15
N ARG A 45 5.59 -1.13 -14.82
CA ARG A 45 6.30 -2.22 -15.52
C ARG A 45 5.92 -2.31 -17.00
N MET A 46 4.68 -1.95 -17.35
CA MET A 46 4.22 -1.88 -18.75
C MET A 46 4.69 -0.62 -19.48
N GLY A 47 5.42 0.28 -18.82
CA GLY A 47 5.93 1.52 -19.41
C GLY A 47 4.97 2.70 -19.28
N GLU A 48 3.87 2.54 -18.53
CA GLU A 48 2.96 3.65 -18.29
C GLU A 48 3.56 4.67 -17.33
N VAL A 49 3.31 5.93 -17.60
CA VAL A 49 3.84 7.08 -16.85
C VAL A 49 2.87 7.47 -15.73
N PRO A 50 3.28 7.39 -14.45
CA PRO A 50 2.46 7.87 -13.34
C PRO A 50 2.00 9.31 -13.56
N TYR A 51 0.77 9.61 -13.16
CA TYR A 51 0.09 10.91 -13.27
C TYR A 51 -0.27 11.35 -14.71
N VAL A 52 0.22 10.66 -15.75
CA VAL A 52 -0.14 10.90 -17.16
C VAL A 52 -1.07 9.81 -17.64
N ASP A 53 -0.61 8.57 -17.57
CA ASP A 53 -1.35 7.41 -18.08
C ASP A 53 -2.31 6.84 -17.05
N PHE A 54 -2.00 6.99 -15.76
CA PHE A 54 -2.85 6.60 -14.65
C PHE A 54 -2.73 7.55 -13.46
N ASN A 55 -3.81 7.65 -12.67
CA ASN A 55 -3.82 8.46 -11.47
C ASN A 55 -3.09 7.74 -10.33
N LEU A 56 -2.20 8.47 -9.67
CA LEU A 56 -1.48 8.01 -8.49
C LEU A 56 -1.59 9.08 -7.40
N VAL A 57 -2.18 8.72 -6.26
CA VAL A 57 -2.47 9.66 -5.15
C VAL A 57 -1.34 9.80 -4.14
N ILE A 58 -0.28 9.04 -4.33
CA ILE A 58 0.95 9.05 -3.54
C ILE A 58 2.15 9.31 -4.44
N LEU A 59 3.26 9.73 -3.86
CA LEU A 59 4.51 9.86 -4.61
C LEU A 59 5.05 8.49 -5.04
N PRO A 60 5.83 8.40 -6.14
CA PRO A 60 5.94 7.17 -6.93
C PRO A 60 6.92 6.13 -6.38
N PHE A 61 7.61 6.36 -5.24
CA PHE A 61 8.70 5.49 -4.79
C PHE A 61 8.25 4.05 -4.53
N ALA A 62 7.10 3.85 -3.85
CA ALA A 62 6.63 2.50 -3.56
C ALA A 62 6.27 1.72 -4.83
N PRO A 63 5.40 2.21 -5.74
CA PRO A 63 5.10 1.50 -6.96
C PRO A 63 6.33 1.29 -7.87
N VAL A 64 7.28 2.23 -7.92
CA VAL A 64 8.55 2.04 -8.66
C VAL A 64 9.38 0.93 -8.04
N LEU A 65 9.55 0.90 -6.71
CA LEU A 65 10.30 -0.17 -6.05
C LEU A 65 9.68 -1.54 -6.32
N TYR A 66 8.36 -1.67 -6.21
CA TYR A 66 7.70 -2.94 -6.46
C TYR A 66 7.67 -3.32 -7.95
N SER A 67 7.69 -2.36 -8.87
CA SER A 67 7.80 -2.65 -10.31
C SER A 67 9.11 -3.32 -10.67
N LEU A 68 10.20 -3.09 -9.92
CA LEU A 68 11.47 -3.78 -10.11
C LEU A 68 11.37 -5.30 -9.91
N PHE A 69 10.55 -5.75 -8.97
CA PHE A 69 10.31 -7.19 -8.79
C PHE A 69 9.53 -7.78 -9.97
N LEU A 70 8.66 -7.00 -10.60
CA LEU A 70 7.90 -7.41 -11.79
C LEU A 70 8.75 -7.39 -13.08
N MET A 71 10.01 -6.98 -13.02
CA MET A 71 10.93 -7.09 -14.18
C MET A 71 11.20 -8.55 -14.56
N PHE A 72 11.13 -9.48 -13.61
CA PHE A 72 11.36 -10.91 -13.86
C PHE A 72 10.13 -11.59 -14.46
N SER A 73 8.94 -11.22 -14.04
CA SER A 73 7.66 -11.64 -14.61
C SER A 73 6.56 -10.71 -14.14
N LYS A 74 5.55 -10.52 -14.97
CA LYS A 74 4.34 -9.72 -14.66
C LYS A 74 3.43 -10.42 -13.63
N SER A 75 3.70 -11.66 -13.29
CA SER A 75 2.89 -12.45 -12.36
C SER A 75 2.89 -11.83 -10.95
N ILE A 76 1.73 -11.84 -10.30
CA ILE A 76 1.58 -11.44 -8.90
C ILE A 76 2.47 -12.27 -7.94
N ILE A 77 2.90 -13.46 -8.36
CA ILE A 77 3.83 -14.28 -7.61
C ILE A 77 5.17 -13.55 -7.42
N PHE A 78 5.67 -12.88 -8.45
CA PHE A 78 6.91 -12.10 -8.33
C PHE A 78 6.75 -10.87 -7.45
N TYR A 79 5.56 -10.27 -7.42
CA TYR A 79 5.21 -9.24 -6.47
C TYR A 79 5.25 -9.76 -5.01
N TYR A 80 4.73 -10.96 -4.76
CA TYR A 80 4.81 -11.61 -3.46
C TYR A 80 6.24 -12.03 -3.10
N LEU A 81 7.03 -12.51 -4.04
CA LEU A 81 8.46 -12.80 -3.83
C LEU A 81 9.22 -11.53 -3.41
N GLY A 82 8.96 -10.41 -4.09
CA GLY A 82 9.52 -9.12 -3.73
C GLY A 82 9.13 -8.69 -2.32
N GLN A 83 7.86 -8.82 -1.96
CA GLN A 83 7.42 -8.51 -0.59
C GLN A 83 8.02 -9.46 0.44
N ALA A 84 8.11 -10.76 0.16
CA ALA A 84 8.74 -11.73 1.05
C ALA A 84 10.22 -11.39 1.30
N PHE A 85 10.91 -10.91 0.27
CA PHE A 85 12.28 -10.40 0.40
C PHE A 85 12.32 -9.16 1.32
N LEU A 86 11.46 -8.18 1.11
CA LEU A 86 11.38 -6.98 1.96
C LEU A 86 10.99 -7.32 3.40
N LEU A 87 10.07 -8.27 3.62
CA LEU A 87 9.70 -8.77 4.94
C LEU A 87 10.86 -9.50 5.63
N THR A 88 11.69 -10.19 4.88
CA THR A 88 12.89 -10.83 5.43
C THR A 88 13.90 -9.79 5.90
N LEU A 89 14.11 -8.74 5.12
CA LEU A 89 14.94 -7.59 5.53
C LEU A 89 14.32 -6.85 6.73
N PHE A 90 13.02 -6.62 6.73
CA PHE A 90 12.30 -6.05 7.88
C PHE A 90 12.54 -6.88 9.14
N SER A 91 12.38 -8.21 9.03
CA SER A 91 12.64 -9.13 10.13
C SER A 91 14.09 -9.05 10.62
N TYR A 92 15.05 -8.92 9.70
CA TYR A 92 16.45 -8.73 10.07
C TYR A 92 16.63 -7.51 10.98
N PHE A 93 16.07 -6.34 10.63
CA PHE A 93 16.17 -5.14 11.45
C PHE A 93 15.40 -5.27 12.77
N ILE A 94 14.24 -5.91 12.79
CA ILE A 94 13.51 -6.22 14.02
C ILE A 94 14.35 -7.09 14.96
N PHE A 95 15.02 -8.13 14.46
CA PHE A 95 15.93 -8.95 15.27
C PHE A 95 17.17 -8.15 15.76
N LYS A 96 17.66 -7.21 14.97
CA LYS A 96 18.77 -6.33 15.41
C LYS A 96 18.35 -5.37 16.52
N ILE A 97 17.12 -4.85 16.49
CA ILE A 97 16.59 -3.92 17.50
C ILE A 97 16.14 -4.69 18.76
N LEU A 98 15.35 -5.75 18.59
CA LEU A 98 14.68 -6.45 19.69
C LEU A 98 15.40 -7.70 20.20
N LYS A 99 16.37 -8.22 19.46
CA LYS A 99 17.08 -9.47 19.78
C LYS A 99 16.08 -10.63 19.97
N ASN A 100 16.12 -11.31 21.12
CA ASN A 100 15.24 -12.43 21.43
C ASN A 100 13.75 -12.03 21.52
N LYS A 101 13.44 -10.76 21.78
CA LYS A 101 12.08 -10.24 21.89
C LYS A 101 11.37 -10.09 20.54
N ALA A 102 12.09 -10.23 19.44
CA ALA A 102 11.52 -10.12 18.09
C ALA A 102 10.35 -11.10 17.87
N TRP A 103 10.40 -12.29 18.44
CA TRP A 103 9.31 -13.27 18.33
C TRP A 103 8.03 -12.79 19.00
N ILE A 104 8.14 -12.11 20.16
CA ILE A 104 6.99 -11.51 20.84
C ILE A 104 6.35 -10.45 19.93
N TYR A 105 7.16 -9.63 19.29
CA TYR A 105 6.68 -8.64 18.34
C TYR A 105 5.88 -9.27 17.20
N PHE A 106 6.39 -10.34 16.58
CA PHE A 106 5.68 -11.03 15.51
C PHE A 106 4.40 -11.72 16.00
N VAL A 107 4.36 -12.24 17.24
CA VAL A 107 3.10 -12.72 17.86
C VAL A 107 2.08 -11.58 17.92
N ILE A 108 2.47 -10.43 18.43
CA ILE A 108 1.58 -9.26 18.52
C ILE A 108 1.05 -8.89 17.13
N LEU A 109 1.89 -8.91 16.11
CA LEU A 109 1.45 -8.66 14.73
C LEU A 109 0.58 -9.77 14.12
N SER A 110 0.56 -10.95 14.71
CA SER A 110 -0.15 -12.13 14.19
C SER A 110 -1.45 -12.45 14.92
N LEU A 111 -1.70 -11.86 16.11
CA LEU A 111 -2.90 -12.13 16.89
C LEU A 111 -4.19 -11.55 16.22
N PRO A 112 -5.46 -11.98 16.52
CA PRO A 112 -6.70 -11.68 15.76
C PRO A 112 -7.18 -10.22 15.75
N PHE A 113 -6.96 -9.45 16.77
CA PHE A 113 -6.87 -8.00 16.66
C PHE A 113 -5.90 -7.64 15.56
N PRO A 114 -5.12 -8.44 15.30
CA PRO A 114 -4.06 -8.66 14.41
C PRO A 114 -4.39 -9.17 13.02
N THR A 115 -5.57 -9.58 12.62
CA THR A 115 -5.88 -9.70 11.18
C THR A 115 -5.68 -8.36 10.49
N THR A 116 -5.87 -7.30 11.23
CA THR A 116 -5.59 -5.94 10.81
C THR A 116 -4.12 -5.58 10.91
N MET A 117 -3.41 -6.03 11.96
CA MET A 117 -1.96 -5.80 12.04
C MET A 117 -1.16 -6.63 11.03
N ALA A 118 -1.56 -7.85 10.74
CA ALA A 118 -0.99 -8.61 9.63
C ALA A 118 -1.12 -7.87 8.30
N SER A 119 -2.21 -7.10 8.11
CA SER A 119 -2.43 -6.34 6.88
C SER A 119 -1.38 -5.27 6.60
N VAL A 120 -0.77 -4.68 7.63
CA VAL A 120 0.31 -3.68 7.42
C VAL A 120 1.60 -4.28 6.89
N LEU A 121 1.75 -5.60 6.92
CA LEU A 121 2.90 -6.32 6.38
C LEU A 121 2.73 -6.70 4.90
N PHE A 122 1.56 -6.40 4.32
CA PHE A 122 1.29 -6.69 2.91
C PHE A 122 1.96 -5.70 1.97
N PRO A 123 2.18 -6.11 0.71
CA PRO A 123 2.83 -5.27 -0.27
C PRO A 123 2.10 -3.93 -0.46
N GLY A 124 2.84 -2.85 -0.37
CA GLY A 124 2.29 -1.53 -0.60
C GLY A 124 3.04 -0.41 0.13
N TYR A 125 2.61 0.80 -0.10
CA TYR A 125 3.26 1.99 0.45
C TYR A 125 3.22 2.05 2.00
N ASN A 126 2.19 1.52 2.64
CA ASN A 126 2.08 1.55 4.10
C ASN A 126 3.10 0.61 4.77
N PHE A 127 3.32 -0.60 4.22
CA PHE A 127 4.40 -1.45 4.69
C PHE A 127 5.77 -0.79 4.50
N LEU A 128 5.99 -0.20 3.33
CA LEU A 128 7.25 0.44 3.02
C LEU A 128 7.52 1.64 3.95
N LEU A 129 6.49 2.41 4.28
CA LEU A 129 6.55 3.48 5.26
C LEU A 129 7.03 2.96 6.64
N LEU A 130 6.43 1.88 7.14
CA LEU A 130 6.84 1.23 8.38
C LEU A 130 8.28 0.70 8.29
N PHE A 131 8.60 0.00 7.22
CA PHE A 131 9.91 -0.63 7.01
C PHE A 131 11.05 0.39 6.98
N LEU A 132 10.92 1.45 6.19
CA LEU A 132 11.93 2.50 6.12
C LEU A 132 12.08 3.23 7.47
N THR A 133 10.98 3.46 8.19
CA THR A 133 11.02 4.04 9.54
C THR A 133 11.77 3.14 10.52
N VAL A 134 11.58 1.82 10.45
CA VAL A 134 12.32 0.84 11.28
C VAL A 134 13.81 0.87 10.97
N ILE A 135 14.20 0.97 9.69
CA ILE A 135 15.61 1.11 9.30
C ILE A 135 16.20 2.40 9.89
N ILE A 136 15.49 3.52 9.78
CA ILE A 136 15.95 4.80 10.34
C ILE A 136 16.15 4.68 11.85
N ILE A 137 15.21 4.12 12.60
CA ILE A 137 15.34 3.89 14.04
C ILE A 137 16.54 3.00 14.36
N TYR A 138 16.81 1.97 13.57
CA TYR A 138 18.00 1.15 13.73
C TYR A 138 19.29 1.96 13.52
N LEU A 139 19.35 2.79 12.49
CA LEU A 139 20.50 3.63 12.18
C LEU A 139 20.73 4.69 13.25
N GLU A 140 19.67 5.33 13.76
CA GLU A 140 19.72 6.27 14.87
C GLU A 140 20.30 5.65 16.13
N LYS A 141 19.77 4.49 16.55
CA LYS A 141 20.23 3.77 17.75
C LYS A 141 21.69 3.32 17.65
N ASN A 142 22.22 3.15 16.46
CA ASN A 142 23.60 2.73 16.23
C ASN A 142 24.52 3.86 15.76
N ASN A 143 24.08 5.11 15.80
CA ASN A 143 24.82 6.30 15.36
C ASN A 143 25.49 6.11 13.98
N LYS A 144 24.70 5.58 13.02
CA LYS A 144 25.18 5.34 11.66
C LYS A 144 25.08 6.60 10.80
N SER A 145 25.48 6.50 9.53
CA SER A 145 25.59 7.62 8.59
C SER A 145 24.32 8.49 8.50
N ASP A 146 24.45 9.78 8.81
CA ASP A 146 23.38 10.77 8.66
C ASP A 146 22.97 10.98 7.20
N TYR A 147 23.90 10.84 6.23
CA TYR A 147 23.56 10.87 4.81
C TYR A 147 22.57 9.75 4.45
N LEU A 148 22.82 8.54 4.95
CA LEU A 148 21.93 7.41 4.71
C LEU A 148 20.55 7.62 5.35
N ILE A 149 20.51 8.18 6.57
CA ILE A 149 19.24 8.55 7.22
C ILE A 149 18.51 9.58 6.35
N GLY A 150 19.22 10.58 5.82
CA GLY A 150 18.65 11.56 4.90
C GLY A 150 18.06 10.92 3.64
N ILE A 151 18.78 10.02 2.97
CA ILE A 151 18.29 9.29 1.79
C ILE A 151 17.01 8.53 2.13
N LEU A 152 16.97 7.82 3.25
CA LEU A 152 15.79 7.08 3.68
C LEU A 152 14.60 8.00 4.01
N LEU A 153 14.84 9.18 4.59
CA LEU A 153 13.80 10.19 4.81
C LEU A 153 13.24 10.71 3.48
N GLY A 154 14.09 10.92 2.47
CA GLY A 154 13.65 11.27 1.11
C GLY A 154 12.83 10.16 0.47
N CYS A 155 13.23 8.90 0.60
CA CYS A 155 12.45 7.75 0.15
C CYS A 155 11.12 7.63 0.90
N LEU A 156 11.08 7.93 2.21
CA LEU A 156 9.85 7.99 3.00
C LEU A 156 8.88 9.06 2.48
N PHE A 157 9.39 10.26 2.23
CA PHE A 157 8.60 11.34 1.64
C PHE A 157 8.00 10.92 0.28
N LEU A 158 8.82 10.30 -0.57
CA LEU A 158 8.40 9.78 -1.87
C LEU A 158 7.50 8.53 -1.78
N THR A 159 7.38 7.90 -0.60
CA THR A 159 6.45 6.80 -0.35
C THR A 159 5.07 7.32 0.06
N LYS A 160 5.02 8.28 0.99
CA LYS A 160 3.78 8.90 1.47
C LYS A 160 4.10 10.32 1.94
N GLN A 161 3.81 11.30 1.12
CA GLN A 161 4.23 12.69 1.31
C GLN A 161 3.79 13.30 2.65
N THR A 162 2.62 12.94 3.16
CA THR A 162 2.10 13.45 4.44
C THR A 162 2.94 12.95 5.62
N VAL A 163 2.99 11.64 5.83
CA VAL A 163 3.69 11.04 6.98
C VAL A 163 5.20 11.15 6.81
N GLY A 164 5.71 10.88 5.59
CA GLY A 164 7.14 10.99 5.30
C GLY A 164 7.66 12.42 5.46
N GLY A 165 6.89 13.43 5.03
CA GLY A 165 7.22 14.83 5.25
C GLY A 165 7.29 15.20 6.73
N LEU A 166 6.32 14.75 7.54
CA LEU A 166 6.37 14.96 8.98
C LEU A 166 7.57 14.27 9.63
N LEU A 167 7.89 13.03 9.23
CA LEU A 167 9.05 12.32 9.78
C LEU A 167 10.38 13.03 9.54
N CYS A 168 10.49 13.82 8.48
CA CYS A 168 11.68 14.67 8.25
C CYS A 168 11.90 15.69 9.38
N LEU A 169 10.80 16.15 10.02
CA LEU A 169 10.87 17.10 11.14
C LEU A 169 11.59 16.51 12.36
N ALA A 170 11.68 15.19 12.49
CA ALA A 170 12.46 14.57 13.56
C ALA A 170 13.94 15.01 13.53
N SER A 171 14.46 15.40 12.35
CA SER A 171 15.83 15.89 12.21
C SER A 171 16.06 17.23 12.89
N ILE A 172 14.99 18.04 13.13
CA ILE A 172 15.07 19.32 13.86
C ILE A 172 15.57 19.10 15.29
N TYR A 173 15.36 17.91 15.87
CA TYR A 173 15.90 17.52 17.17
C TYR A 173 17.40 17.82 17.30
N TYR A 174 18.17 17.70 16.20
CA TYR A 174 19.61 17.93 16.17
C TYR A 174 20.00 19.37 15.84
N LEU A 175 19.06 20.25 15.50
CA LEU A 175 19.38 21.61 15.00
C LEU A 175 20.26 22.40 15.96
N PHE A 176 19.95 22.31 17.28
CA PHE A 176 20.68 23.04 18.30
C PHE A 176 21.84 22.25 18.92
N SER A 177 21.86 20.92 18.79
CA SER A 177 22.90 20.08 19.38
C SER A 177 23.99 19.69 18.40
N ASP A 178 23.66 19.48 17.12
CA ASP A 178 24.60 19.09 16.06
C ASP A 178 24.01 19.43 14.68
N TYR A 179 24.05 20.69 14.30
CA TYR A 179 23.53 21.17 13.01
C TYR A 179 24.19 20.48 11.80
N LYS A 180 25.43 19.96 11.94
CA LYS A 180 26.12 19.23 10.87
C LYS A 180 25.39 17.93 10.52
N LYS A 181 24.75 17.26 11.50
CA LYS A 181 23.88 16.11 11.24
C LYS A 181 22.70 16.52 10.38
N VAL A 182 22.05 17.64 10.70
CA VAL A 182 20.91 18.13 9.92
C VAL A 182 21.33 18.40 8.48
N LEU A 183 22.45 19.09 8.25
CA LEU A 183 22.96 19.38 6.90
C LEU A 183 23.23 18.09 6.10
N LYS A 184 23.87 17.09 6.72
CA LYS A 184 24.10 15.78 6.07
C LYS A 184 22.79 15.09 5.72
N ARG A 185 21.79 15.15 6.60
CA ARG A 185 20.46 14.57 6.34
C ARG A 185 19.73 15.31 5.22
N VAL A 186 19.78 16.62 5.20
CA VAL A 186 19.22 17.43 4.10
C VAL A 186 19.90 17.08 2.78
N ALA A 187 21.22 17.00 2.75
CA ALA A 187 21.95 16.62 1.55
C ALA A 187 21.57 15.20 1.07
N GLY A 188 21.45 14.24 2.01
CA GLY A 188 20.96 12.89 1.69
C GLY A 188 19.52 12.88 1.19
N PHE A 189 18.62 13.64 1.82
CA PHE A 189 17.21 13.77 1.46
C PHE A 189 17.01 14.27 0.02
N LEU A 190 17.82 15.25 -0.38
CA LEU A 190 17.72 15.84 -1.71
C LEU A 190 18.05 14.85 -2.85
N ILE A 191 18.84 13.80 -2.59
CA ILE A 191 19.22 12.85 -3.64
C ILE A 191 18.00 12.15 -4.27
N PRO A 192 17.15 11.40 -3.53
CA PRO A 192 15.98 10.76 -4.13
C PRO A 192 14.95 11.79 -4.61
N ILE A 193 14.83 12.94 -3.97
CA ILE A 193 13.92 14.00 -4.39
C ILE A 193 14.32 14.56 -5.77
N LEU A 194 15.59 14.85 -5.98
CA LEU A 194 16.09 15.34 -7.26
C LEU A 194 15.91 14.30 -8.37
N ILE A 195 16.19 13.03 -8.10
CA ILE A 195 15.97 11.95 -9.07
C ILE A 195 14.47 11.88 -9.46
N CYS A 196 13.58 11.91 -8.48
CA CYS A 196 12.14 11.90 -8.75
C CYS A 196 11.70 13.17 -9.50
N PHE A 197 12.16 14.34 -9.10
CA PHE A 197 11.84 15.61 -9.75
C PHE A 197 12.27 15.61 -11.22
N LEU A 198 13.47 15.16 -11.52
CA LEU A 198 13.98 15.05 -12.89
C LEU A 198 13.12 14.06 -13.71
N TYR A 199 12.78 12.91 -13.15
CA TYR A 199 11.87 11.97 -13.80
C TYR A 199 10.54 12.61 -14.14
N LEU A 200 9.89 13.29 -13.18
CA LEU A 200 8.59 13.95 -13.38
C LEU A 200 8.68 15.09 -14.40
N LEU A 201 9.81 15.79 -14.44
CA LEU A 201 10.05 16.87 -15.41
C LEU A 201 10.16 16.30 -16.83
N PHE A 202 10.99 15.28 -17.05
CA PHE A 202 11.20 14.69 -18.36
C PHE A 202 9.98 13.90 -18.88
N SER A 203 9.18 13.35 -17.99
CA SER A 203 7.92 12.66 -18.35
C SER A 203 6.73 13.62 -18.49
N HIS A 204 6.93 14.95 -18.37
CA HIS A 204 5.87 15.97 -18.41
C HIS A 204 4.73 15.72 -17.39
N SER A 205 5.01 15.02 -16.31
CA SER A 205 4.03 14.63 -15.28
C SER A 205 4.08 15.49 -14.01
N LEU A 206 5.00 16.46 -13.94
CA LEU A 206 5.26 17.24 -12.73
C LEU A 206 4.03 18.00 -12.21
N TYR A 207 3.30 18.68 -13.12
CA TYR A 207 2.09 19.42 -12.73
C TYR A 207 0.99 18.48 -12.24
N ASN A 208 0.76 17.38 -12.95
CA ASN A 208 -0.26 16.40 -12.56
C ASN A 208 0.10 15.71 -11.22
N CYS A 209 1.39 15.44 -10.99
CA CYS A 209 1.86 14.94 -9.70
C CYS A 209 1.59 15.95 -8.57
N PHE A 210 1.85 17.24 -8.80
CA PHE A 210 1.56 18.29 -7.83
C PHE A 210 0.06 18.40 -7.54
N ASP A 211 -0.75 18.39 -8.59
CA ASP A 211 -2.20 18.43 -8.50
C ASP A 211 -2.77 17.24 -7.70
N LEU A 212 -2.37 16.01 -8.04
CA LEU A 212 -2.88 14.80 -7.38
C LEU A 212 -2.32 14.61 -5.97
N CYS A 213 -1.03 14.79 -5.76
CA CYS A 213 -0.37 14.44 -4.51
C CYS A 213 -0.37 15.55 -3.46
N PHE A 214 -0.58 16.81 -3.84
CA PHE A 214 -0.55 17.94 -2.91
C PHE A 214 -1.87 18.71 -2.89
N LEU A 215 -2.38 19.20 -4.01
CA LEU A 215 -3.66 19.94 -4.01
C LEU A 215 -4.83 19.03 -3.68
N GLY A 216 -4.86 17.81 -4.23
CA GLY A 216 -5.90 16.83 -3.96
C GLY A 216 -5.93 16.30 -2.52
N LEU A 217 -4.86 16.50 -1.73
CA LEU A 217 -4.86 16.09 -0.32
C LEU A 217 -5.88 16.86 0.52
N PHE A 218 -6.15 18.11 0.19
CA PHE A 218 -7.15 18.91 0.93
C PHE A 218 -8.54 18.34 0.73
N ASP A 219 -8.90 17.98 -0.50
CA ASP A 219 -10.18 17.34 -0.81
C ASP A 219 -10.26 15.94 -0.19
N PHE A 220 -9.20 15.17 -0.28
CA PHE A 220 -9.12 13.84 0.30
C PHE A 220 -9.32 13.88 1.82
N GLY A 221 -8.62 14.75 2.54
CA GLY A 221 -8.74 14.87 3.99
C GLY A 221 -10.14 15.28 4.45
N HIS A 222 -10.77 16.18 3.70
CA HIS A 222 -12.12 16.66 4.02
C HIS A 222 -13.20 15.60 3.70
N SER A 223 -13.05 14.91 2.57
CA SER A 223 -14.04 13.94 2.09
C SER A 223 -13.98 12.60 2.81
N ASN A 224 -12.86 12.28 3.44
CA ASN A 224 -12.57 10.95 4.00
C ASN A 224 -12.40 10.94 5.52
N PHE A 225 -12.81 11.98 6.21
CA PHE A 225 -12.72 11.95 7.67
C PHE A 225 -13.70 10.92 8.23
N TYR A 226 -13.12 9.82 8.74
CA TYR A 226 -13.86 8.71 9.36
C TYR A 226 -13.15 8.26 10.63
N TYR A 227 -13.92 7.91 11.65
CA TYR A 227 -13.38 7.29 12.86
C TYR A 227 -14.26 6.16 13.36
N ASP A 228 -13.62 5.05 13.70
CA ASP A 228 -14.20 3.99 14.51
C ASP A 228 -13.91 4.27 15.98
N LYS A 229 -14.95 4.26 16.82
CA LYS A 229 -14.85 4.61 18.26
C LYS A 229 -13.86 3.73 19.02
N PHE A 230 -13.84 2.43 18.73
CA PHE A 230 -12.95 1.50 19.41
C PHE A 230 -11.48 1.80 19.07
N TYR A 231 -11.17 1.96 17.80
CA TYR A 231 -9.79 2.27 17.36
C TYR A 231 -9.34 3.66 17.79
N LEU A 232 -10.25 4.62 17.85
CA LEU A 232 -9.97 5.95 18.41
C LEU A 232 -9.56 5.86 19.89
N ILE A 233 -10.30 5.12 20.71
CA ILE A 233 -9.98 4.92 22.14
C ILE A 233 -8.62 4.24 22.30
N CYS A 234 -8.36 3.18 21.53
CA CYS A 234 -7.09 2.49 21.53
C CYS A 234 -5.93 3.43 21.15
N PHE A 235 -6.13 4.24 20.10
CA PHE A 235 -5.14 5.21 19.67
C PHE A 235 -4.87 6.28 20.74
N ILE A 236 -5.91 6.85 21.35
CA ILE A 236 -5.77 7.85 22.43
C ILE A 236 -4.98 7.27 23.58
N PHE A 237 -5.29 6.04 24.02
CA PHE A 237 -4.55 5.38 25.09
C PHE A 237 -3.05 5.24 24.76
N ALA A 238 -2.73 4.73 23.59
CA ALA A 238 -1.35 4.59 23.14
C ALA A 238 -0.65 5.95 23.00
N PHE A 239 -1.36 6.98 22.56
CA PHE A 239 -0.84 8.34 22.45
C PHE A 239 -0.51 8.95 23.81
N VAL A 240 -1.36 8.73 24.82
CA VAL A 240 -1.07 9.13 26.21
C VAL A 240 0.21 8.44 26.75
N VAL A 241 0.37 7.15 26.48
CA VAL A 241 1.59 6.41 26.82
C VAL A 241 2.81 7.00 26.10
N LEU A 242 2.67 7.37 24.84
CA LEU A 242 3.74 8.02 24.08
C LEU A 242 4.13 9.37 24.67
N VAL A 243 3.16 10.22 25.01
CA VAL A 243 3.41 11.52 25.65
C VAL A 243 4.13 11.34 26.98
N TYR A 244 3.68 10.40 27.81
CA TYR A 244 4.37 10.05 29.05
C TYR A 244 5.83 9.63 28.81
N ARG A 245 6.09 8.83 27.78
CA ARG A 245 7.46 8.41 27.41
C ARG A 245 8.33 9.60 26.98
N ILE A 246 7.79 10.54 26.19
CA ILE A 246 8.51 11.75 25.78
C ILE A 246 8.92 12.56 27.03
N ILE A 247 7.99 12.74 27.97
CA ILE A 247 8.27 13.46 29.22
C ILE A 247 9.37 12.76 30.04
N LYS A 248 9.30 11.42 30.14
CA LYS A 248 10.28 10.64 30.93
C LYS A 248 11.64 10.47 30.24
N ARG A 249 11.66 10.48 28.89
CA ARG A 249 12.86 10.22 28.07
C ARG A 249 12.95 11.22 26.91
N PRO A 250 13.11 12.52 27.20
CA PRO A 250 13.10 13.56 26.15
C PRO A 250 14.31 13.48 25.21
N LYS A 251 15.37 12.77 25.60
CA LYS A 251 16.58 12.57 24.77
C LYS A 251 16.49 11.35 23.84
N ASP A 252 15.42 10.54 23.93
CA ASP A 252 15.25 9.40 23.03
C ASP A 252 14.52 9.84 21.75
N ILE A 253 15.28 10.05 20.68
CA ILE A 253 14.76 10.48 19.38
C ILE A 253 13.68 9.51 18.80
N THR A 254 13.71 8.25 19.19
CA THR A 254 12.72 7.26 18.68
C THR A 254 11.30 7.60 19.10
N ASN A 255 11.13 8.30 20.24
CA ASN A 255 9.81 8.78 20.67
C ASN A 255 9.27 9.87 19.75
N TYR A 256 10.15 10.73 19.21
CA TYR A 256 9.75 11.78 18.25
C TYR A 256 9.42 11.20 16.88
N TYR A 257 10.15 10.17 16.42
CA TYR A 257 9.75 9.42 15.22
C TYR A 257 8.38 8.80 15.39
N LEU A 258 8.09 8.18 16.54
CA LEU A 258 6.77 7.61 16.82
C LEU A 258 5.66 8.67 16.90
N LEU A 259 5.95 9.82 17.51
CA LEU A 259 5.02 10.96 17.58
C LEU A 259 4.63 11.44 16.18
N LEU A 260 5.62 11.66 15.32
CA LEU A 260 5.39 12.14 13.95
C LEU A 260 4.73 11.05 13.07
N PHE A 261 5.09 9.79 13.30
CA PHE A 261 4.47 8.65 12.62
C PHE A 261 2.99 8.47 12.99
N SER A 262 2.56 8.96 14.16
CA SER A 262 1.14 8.90 14.57
C SER A 262 0.20 9.62 13.60
N SER A 263 0.73 10.54 12.79
CA SER A 263 -0.02 11.19 11.70
C SER A 263 -0.54 10.23 10.63
N CYS A 264 -0.02 8.99 10.56
CA CYS A 264 -0.54 7.98 9.66
C CYS A 264 -1.99 7.59 9.95
N VAL A 265 -2.49 7.89 11.16
CA VAL A 265 -3.85 7.59 11.60
C VAL A 265 -4.87 8.57 11.02
N TYR A 266 -4.44 9.77 10.61
CA TYR A 266 -5.33 10.76 9.99
C TYR A 266 -5.34 10.62 8.45
N PRO A 267 -6.49 10.82 7.77
CA PRO A 267 -7.84 11.20 8.26
C PRO A 267 -8.73 10.00 8.63
N LEU A 268 -8.26 8.77 8.46
CA LEU A 268 -9.01 7.53 8.64
C LEU A 268 -8.59 6.83 9.93
N ILE A 269 -9.32 7.10 11.02
CA ILE A 269 -9.09 6.44 12.32
C ILE A 269 -9.82 5.10 12.32
N GLU A 270 -9.26 4.15 11.60
CA GLU A 270 -9.79 2.80 11.43
C GLU A 270 -8.72 1.75 11.74
N HIS A 271 -9.15 0.50 11.74
CA HIS A 271 -8.31 -0.65 12.07
C HIS A 271 -6.96 -0.67 11.35
N TYR A 272 -6.91 -0.35 10.06
CA TYR A 272 -5.72 -0.44 9.24
C TYR A 272 -4.67 0.62 9.61
N HIS A 273 -5.07 1.89 9.66
CA HIS A 273 -4.17 3.01 9.96
C HIS A 273 -3.70 2.99 11.42
N VAL A 274 -4.61 2.64 12.34
CA VAL A 274 -4.26 2.49 13.76
C VAL A 274 -3.33 1.30 13.98
N SER A 275 -3.50 0.19 13.24
CA SER A 275 -2.59 -0.95 13.29
C SER A 275 -1.19 -0.61 12.78
N LEU A 276 -1.08 0.25 11.76
CA LEU A 276 0.21 0.74 11.26
C LEU A 276 0.96 1.50 12.35
N PHE A 277 0.28 2.40 13.07
CA PHE A 277 0.86 3.09 14.23
C PHE A 277 1.26 2.11 15.33
N PHE A 278 0.38 1.16 15.69
CA PHE A 278 0.66 0.17 16.73
C PHE A 278 1.85 -0.74 16.39
N ALA A 279 2.07 -1.07 15.12
CA ALA A 279 3.23 -1.84 14.73
C ALA A 279 4.54 -1.14 15.13
N LEU A 280 4.66 0.17 14.90
CA LEU A 280 5.82 0.94 15.34
C LEU A 280 5.84 1.16 16.86
N PHE A 281 4.68 1.43 17.46
CA PHE A 281 4.52 1.64 18.90
C PHE A 281 5.00 0.42 19.71
N PHE A 282 4.56 -0.78 19.36
CA PHE A 282 4.99 -2.00 20.04
C PHE A 282 6.47 -2.32 19.80
N LEU A 283 7.02 -2.01 18.64
CA LEU A 283 8.46 -2.13 18.41
C LEU A 283 9.25 -1.32 19.43
N ILE A 284 8.87 -0.05 19.61
CA ILE A 284 9.57 0.88 20.50
C ILE A 284 9.35 0.49 21.97
N LEU A 285 8.14 0.09 22.35
CA LEU A 285 7.88 -0.41 23.72
C LEU A 285 8.69 -1.65 24.03
N LEU A 286 8.63 -2.67 23.18
CA LEU A 286 9.34 -3.93 23.38
C LEU A 286 10.86 -3.77 23.42
N ALA A 287 11.40 -2.72 22.78
CA ALA A 287 12.82 -2.44 22.88
C ALA A 287 13.27 -2.20 24.33
N ASP A 288 12.40 -1.64 25.16
CA ASP A 288 12.70 -1.28 26.55
C ASP A 288 12.39 -2.38 27.57
N PHE A 289 11.47 -3.30 27.28
CA PHE A 289 11.10 -4.36 28.22
C PHE A 289 12.09 -5.52 28.18
N ASN A 290 12.34 -6.14 29.35
CA ASN A 290 13.12 -7.37 29.45
C ASN A 290 12.18 -8.55 29.67
N PHE A 291 12.23 -9.52 28.78
CA PHE A 291 11.49 -10.78 28.86
C PHE A 291 12.45 -11.97 29.02
N SER A 292 11.98 -13.05 29.61
CA SER A 292 12.74 -14.30 29.69
C SER A 292 12.92 -14.94 28.30
N LYS A 293 13.94 -15.79 28.15
CA LYS A 293 14.16 -16.55 26.92
C LYS A 293 13.01 -17.53 26.64
N ASP A 294 12.37 -18.04 27.68
CA ASP A 294 11.25 -18.98 27.54
C ASP A 294 10.01 -18.34 26.92
N VAL A 295 9.69 -17.09 27.29
CA VAL A 295 8.60 -16.33 26.67
C VAL A 295 8.85 -16.18 25.15
N SER A 296 10.09 -15.88 24.76
CA SER A 296 10.44 -15.75 23.33
C SER A 296 10.29 -17.09 22.57
N LYS A 297 10.65 -18.22 23.20
CA LYS A 297 10.51 -19.55 22.62
C LYS A 297 9.04 -19.96 22.44
N HIS A 298 8.22 -19.76 23.46
CA HIS A 298 6.78 -20.05 23.39
C HIS A 298 6.09 -19.14 22.34
N SER A 299 6.52 -17.89 22.24
CA SER A 299 6.03 -16.97 21.21
C SER A 299 6.32 -17.47 19.78
N LEU A 300 7.50 -18.02 19.53
CA LEU A 300 7.82 -18.63 18.23
C LEU A 300 6.88 -19.82 17.93
N ILE A 301 6.70 -20.71 18.89
CA ILE A 301 5.80 -21.87 18.73
C ILE A 301 4.37 -21.40 18.40
N LEU A 302 3.88 -20.41 19.16
CA LEU A 302 2.54 -19.85 18.93
C LEU A 302 2.38 -19.25 17.53
N ILE A 303 3.37 -18.50 17.03
CA ILE A 303 3.37 -17.99 15.64
C ILE A 303 3.23 -19.14 14.65
N LEU A 304 4.06 -20.17 14.79
CA LEU A 304 4.04 -21.31 13.86
C LEU A 304 2.69 -22.01 13.86
N VAL A 305 2.08 -22.23 15.04
CA VAL A 305 0.76 -22.87 15.15
C VAL A 305 -0.33 -22.03 14.49
N ILE A 306 -0.42 -20.73 14.82
CA ILE A 306 -1.42 -19.81 14.24
C ILE A 306 -1.26 -19.74 12.73
N SER A 307 -0.04 -19.59 12.25
CA SER A 307 0.26 -19.45 10.83
C SER A 307 -0.06 -20.70 10.05
N PHE A 308 0.27 -21.87 10.60
CA PHE A 308 -0.04 -23.15 9.96
C PHE A 308 -1.55 -23.36 9.84
N ALA A 309 -2.29 -23.10 10.93
CA ALA A 309 -3.76 -23.20 10.92
C ALA A 309 -4.40 -22.28 9.88
N TRP A 310 -3.88 -21.07 9.74
CA TRP A 310 -4.36 -20.10 8.77
C TRP A 310 -4.04 -20.48 7.32
N VAL A 311 -2.80 -20.80 7.02
CA VAL A 311 -2.38 -21.25 5.69
C VAL A 311 -3.23 -22.44 5.25
N PHE A 312 -3.45 -23.40 6.15
CA PHE A 312 -4.27 -24.58 5.86
C PHE A 312 -5.74 -24.24 5.63
N SER A 313 -6.30 -23.30 6.38
CA SER A 313 -7.67 -22.81 6.19
C SER A 313 -7.87 -22.16 4.82
N GLU A 314 -6.92 -21.32 4.40
CA GLU A 314 -7.03 -20.56 3.15
C GLU A 314 -6.63 -21.34 1.92
N PHE A 315 -5.82 -22.40 2.06
CA PHE A 315 -5.40 -23.24 0.93
C PHE A 315 -6.58 -23.81 0.13
N LYS A 316 -7.69 -24.13 0.81
CA LYS A 316 -8.91 -24.62 0.16
C LYS A 316 -9.63 -23.57 -0.69
N ASN A 317 -9.38 -22.30 -0.43
CA ASN A 317 -10.08 -21.16 -1.05
C ASN A 317 -9.29 -20.50 -2.17
N THR A 318 -8.09 -20.98 -2.45
CA THR A 318 -7.21 -20.44 -3.48
C THR A 318 -7.10 -21.37 -4.68
N LYS A 319 -7.02 -20.80 -5.86
CA LYS A 319 -6.69 -21.52 -7.10
C LYS A 319 -5.40 -20.92 -7.69
N ILE A 320 -4.52 -21.83 -8.14
CA ILE A 320 -3.37 -21.46 -8.95
C ILE A 320 -3.83 -21.55 -10.40
N VAL A 321 -3.78 -20.43 -11.11
CA VAL A 321 -4.28 -20.35 -12.49
C VAL A 321 -3.30 -19.57 -13.36
N ASN A 322 -3.24 -19.94 -14.62
CA ASN A 322 -2.65 -19.10 -15.65
C ASN A 322 -3.76 -18.20 -16.18
N TYR A 323 -3.73 -16.92 -15.78
CA TYR A 323 -4.85 -16.03 -16.01
C TYR A 323 -4.36 -14.66 -16.49
N CYS A 324 -4.94 -14.20 -17.60
CA CYS A 324 -4.80 -12.83 -18.06
C CYS A 324 -3.37 -12.32 -18.24
N ASN A 325 -2.58 -12.90 -19.11
CA ASN A 325 -1.17 -12.51 -19.35
C ASN A 325 -0.27 -12.53 -18.11
N LEU A 326 -0.75 -13.09 -17.01
CA LEU A 326 -0.05 -13.23 -15.73
C LEU A 326 0.56 -14.64 -15.61
N GLU A 327 1.30 -15.14 -16.53
CA GLU A 327 1.92 -16.47 -16.57
C GLU A 327 1.36 -17.49 -15.57
N LEU A 328 1.61 -17.28 -14.28
CA LEU A 328 1.07 -18.08 -13.18
C LEU A 328 0.67 -17.16 -12.02
N SER A 329 -0.56 -17.30 -11.52
CA SER A 329 -1.10 -16.44 -10.46
C SER A 329 -1.97 -17.21 -9.48
N ILE A 330 -2.03 -16.72 -8.25
CA ILE A 330 -2.87 -17.26 -7.18
C ILE A 330 -4.00 -16.27 -6.91
N PHE A 331 -5.24 -16.69 -7.18
CA PHE A 331 -6.42 -15.85 -6.98
C PHE A 331 -7.52 -16.58 -6.19
N PRO A 332 -8.41 -15.85 -5.47
CA PRO A 332 -9.58 -16.46 -4.85
C PRO A 332 -10.51 -17.08 -5.89
N ALA A 333 -10.97 -18.29 -5.62
CA ALA A 333 -11.84 -19.04 -6.52
C ALA A 333 -13.08 -18.25 -6.99
N ARG A 334 -13.71 -17.49 -6.07
CA ARG A 334 -14.89 -16.67 -6.38
C ARG A 334 -14.63 -15.52 -7.37
N TYR A 335 -13.43 -14.94 -7.34
CA TYR A 335 -13.03 -13.90 -8.27
C TYR A 335 -12.92 -14.45 -9.68
N ILE A 336 -12.26 -15.60 -9.80
CA ILE A 336 -12.05 -16.28 -11.08
C ILE A 336 -13.39 -16.60 -11.74
N GLU A 337 -14.34 -17.15 -10.99
CA GLU A 337 -15.64 -17.54 -11.54
C GLU A 337 -16.44 -16.35 -12.09
N SER A 338 -16.46 -15.23 -11.35
CA SER A 338 -17.16 -14.02 -11.78
C SER A 338 -16.53 -13.41 -13.03
N VAL A 339 -15.20 -13.38 -13.05
CA VAL A 339 -14.43 -12.81 -14.15
C VAL A 339 -14.53 -13.69 -15.39
N GLU A 340 -14.41 -15.02 -15.27
CA GLU A 340 -14.53 -15.94 -16.41
C GLU A 340 -15.88 -15.85 -17.12
N LYS A 341 -16.97 -15.60 -16.37
CA LYS A 341 -18.30 -15.42 -16.96
C LYS A 341 -18.39 -14.12 -17.76
N LEU A 342 -17.82 -13.04 -17.20
CA LEU A 342 -17.77 -11.74 -17.86
C LEU A 342 -16.93 -11.80 -19.13
N ASP A 343 -15.74 -12.40 -19.03
CA ASP A 343 -14.80 -12.49 -20.15
C ASP A 343 -15.34 -13.30 -21.32
N ARG A 344 -15.89 -14.49 -21.04
CA ARG A 344 -16.50 -15.31 -22.09
C ARG A 344 -17.58 -14.56 -22.85
N TYR A 345 -18.25 -13.62 -22.22
CA TYR A 345 -19.21 -12.76 -22.90
C TYR A 345 -18.52 -11.68 -23.73
N LEU A 346 -17.57 -10.95 -23.15
CA LEU A 346 -16.90 -9.83 -23.81
C LEU A 346 -16.02 -10.28 -24.98
N GLU A 347 -15.36 -11.42 -24.89
CA GLU A 347 -14.54 -12.00 -25.95
C GLU A 347 -15.36 -12.35 -27.21
N LYS A 348 -16.61 -12.77 -27.03
CA LYS A 348 -17.50 -13.08 -28.17
C LYS A 348 -17.88 -11.85 -28.97
N GLU A 349 -17.95 -10.70 -28.32
CA GLU A 349 -18.45 -9.47 -28.94
C GLU A 349 -17.35 -8.67 -29.66
N ASN A 350 -16.08 -9.01 -29.42
CA ASN A 350 -14.89 -8.44 -30.07
C ASN A 350 -14.87 -6.90 -30.15
N LYS A 351 -15.29 -6.23 -29.08
CA LYS A 351 -15.33 -4.77 -28.97
C LYS A 351 -14.39 -4.27 -27.87
N ASN A 352 -14.00 -3.00 -27.97
CA ASN A 352 -13.26 -2.34 -26.90
C ASN A 352 -14.09 -2.32 -25.61
N VAL A 353 -13.44 -2.54 -24.49
CA VAL A 353 -14.08 -2.62 -23.18
C VAL A 353 -13.46 -1.61 -22.23
N ILE A 354 -14.31 -0.86 -21.55
CA ILE A 354 -13.92 0.05 -20.49
C ILE A 354 -14.56 -0.42 -19.20
N TYR A 355 -13.77 -0.44 -18.13
CA TYR A 355 -14.24 -0.85 -16.81
C TYR A 355 -14.45 0.36 -15.91
N PHE A 356 -15.69 0.61 -15.53
CA PHE A 356 -16.09 1.63 -14.55
C PHE A 356 -16.50 0.94 -13.26
N LEU A 357 -15.48 0.51 -12.49
CA LEU A 357 -15.63 -0.33 -11.33
C LEU A 357 -15.04 0.37 -10.09
N ARG A 358 -15.28 -0.18 -8.90
CA ARG A 358 -14.62 0.31 -7.69
C ARG A 358 -13.12 0.01 -7.72
N GLY A 359 -12.33 0.94 -7.21
CA GLY A 359 -10.88 1.05 -7.29
C GLY A 359 -10.07 -0.24 -7.46
N SER A 360 -10.16 -1.19 -6.52
CA SER A 360 -9.38 -2.44 -6.58
C SER A 360 -9.75 -3.35 -7.76
N GLU A 361 -11.02 -3.36 -8.16
CA GLU A 361 -11.49 -4.21 -9.27
C GLU A 361 -11.03 -3.65 -10.62
N ASN A 362 -10.94 -2.33 -10.75
CA ASN A 362 -10.38 -1.70 -11.94
C ASN A 362 -8.98 -2.20 -12.26
N TYR A 363 -8.10 -2.27 -11.25
CA TYR A 363 -6.73 -2.74 -11.44
C TYR A 363 -6.65 -4.20 -11.83
N PHE A 364 -7.53 -5.02 -11.28
CA PHE A 364 -7.60 -6.42 -11.65
C PHE A 364 -7.93 -6.59 -13.14
N TYR A 365 -8.95 -5.89 -13.63
CA TYR A 365 -9.34 -5.95 -15.05
C TYR A 365 -8.33 -5.26 -15.98
N LYS A 366 -7.64 -4.21 -15.51
CA LYS A 366 -6.54 -3.60 -16.24
C LYS A 366 -5.43 -4.61 -16.54
N ILE A 367 -5.03 -5.36 -15.53
CA ILE A 367 -3.98 -6.38 -15.67
C ILE A 367 -4.40 -7.45 -16.67
N LYS A 368 -5.69 -7.73 -16.73
CA LYS A 368 -6.27 -8.71 -17.64
C LYS A 368 -6.30 -8.26 -19.10
N ASN A 369 -6.60 -7.01 -19.36
CA ASN A 369 -6.84 -6.47 -20.69
C ASN A 369 -5.90 -5.29 -21.00
N ASP A 370 -5.00 -5.44 -21.96
CA ASP A 370 -4.05 -4.40 -22.36
C ASP A 370 -4.74 -3.14 -22.95
N SER A 371 -6.02 -3.23 -23.34
CA SER A 371 -6.84 -2.14 -23.86
C SER A 371 -7.55 -1.30 -22.80
N PHE A 372 -7.24 -1.51 -21.54
CA PHE A 372 -7.90 -0.83 -20.44
C PHE A 372 -7.52 0.65 -20.36
N ILE A 373 -8.52 1.52 -20.32
CA ILE A 373 -8.33 2.95 -20.13
C ILE A 373 -8.24 3.25 -18.63
N THR A 374 -7.05 3.61 -18.17
CA THR A 374 -6.66 3.77 -16.76
C THR A 374 -7.25 4.97 -16.02
N TYR A 375 -8.13 5.72 -16.62
CA TYR A 375 -8.66 6.95 -16.02
C TYR A 375 -9.64 6.74 -14.89
N PHE A 376 -10.05 5.50 -14.71
CA PHE A 376 -11.10 5.11 -13.81
C PHE A 376 -10.56 4.44 -12.55
N ASP A 377 -9.39 4.86 -12.11
CA ASP A 377 -9.05 4.70 -10.73
C ASP A 377 -10.02 5.54 -9.93
N LEU A 378 -11.21 4.98 -9.77
CA LEU A 378 -12.16 5.47 -8.82
C LEU A 378 -11.66 5.03 -7.45
N PRO A 379 -10.82 5.82 -6.75
CA PRO A 379 -10.66 5.58 -5.34
C PRO A 379 -12.05 5.68 -4.77
N ASN A 380 -12.43 4.78 -3.90
CA ASN A 380 -13.73 4.85 -3.23
C ASN A 380 -13.97 6.22 -2.56
N TYR A 381 -12.95 7.08 -2.52
CA TYR A 381 -12.88 8.27 -1.71
C TYR A 381 -11.99 9.34 -2.35
N GLY A 382 -12.33 9.80 -3.52
CA GLY A 382 -11.79 10.94 -4.24
C GLY A 382 -10.43 11.51 -3.85
N ASN A 383 -9.42 11.25 -4.62
CA ASN A 383 -8.32 12.16 -4.82
C ASN A 383 -8.05 12.21 -6.33
N TYR A 384 -8.71 13.16 -6.99
CA TYR A 384 -8.64 13.32 -8.45
C TYR A 384 -7.85 14.55 -8.87
N GLY A 385 -7.18 15.18 -7.90
CA GLY A 385 -6.67 16.51 -8.11
C GLY A 385 -7.80 17.55 -8.25
N TYR A 386 -7.43 18.80 -8.37
CA TYR A 386 -8.38 19.93 -8.44
C TYR A 386 -9.30 19.85 -9.67
N ASN A 387 -8.84 19.29 -10.78
CA ASN A 387 -9.62 19.17 -12.04
C ASN A 387 -9.91 17.71 -12.46
N GLY A 388 -9.54 16.73 -11.65
CA GLY A 388 -9.58 15.31 -12.05
C GLY A 388 -10.97 14.80 -12.39
N THR A 389 -11.99 15.22 -11.65
CA THR A 389 -13.40 14.85 -11.90
C THR A 389 -13.87 15.30 -13.28
N LYS A 390 -13.62 16.56 -13.65
CA LYS A 390 -14.00 17.09 -14.97
C LYS A 390 -13.30 16.34 -16.10
N LYS A 391 -12.04 15.97 -15.91
CA LYS A 391 -11.25 15.20 -16.88
C LYS A 391 -11.83 13.81 -17.11
N ILE A 392 -12.26 13.14 -16.04
CA ILE A 392 -12.91 11.82 -16.13
C ILE A 392 -14.23 11.93 -16.86
N ILE A 393 -15.09 12.87 -16.49
CA ILE A 393 -16.40 13.07 -17.13
C ILE A 393 -16.25 13.43 -18.62
N SER A 394 -15.31 14.33 -18.98
CA SER A 394 -15.07 14.67 -20.38
C SER A 394 -14.60 13.49 -21.23
N LYS A 395 -13.84 12.56 -20.64
CA LYS A 395 -13.41 11.35 -21.34
C LYS A 395 -14.55 10.35 -21.51
N LEU A 396 -15.38 10.16 -20.49
CA LEU A 396 -16.60 9.36 -20.62
C LEU A 396 -17.53 9.91 -21.69
N ASP A 397 -17.61 11.23 -21.79
CA ASP A 397 -18.45 11.91 -22.78
C ASP A 397 -18.01 11.69 -24.22
N ASN A 398 -16.72 11.48 -24.44
CA ASN A 398 -16.14 11.24 -25.78
C ASN A 398 -16.09 9.76 -26.19
N LEU A 399 -16.65 8.84 -25.39
CA LEU A 399 -16.66 7.41 -25.73
C LEU A 399 -17.65 7.10 -26.84
N SER A 400 -17.21 6.25 -27.78
CA SER A 400 -18.05 5.70 -28.85
C SER A 400 -17.58 4.30 -29.22
N ASP A 401 -18.49 3.44 -29.69
CA ASP A 401 -18.28 2.05 -30.10
C ASP A 401 -17.55 1.19 -29.06
N VAL A 402 -17.98 1.30 -27.79
CA VAL A 402 -17.36 0.58 -26.67
C VAL A 402 -18.38 -0.07 -25.77
N PHE A 403 -17.98 -1.15 -25.10
CA PHE A 403 -18.66 -1.65 -23.93
C PHE A 403 -18.13 -0.97 -22.67
N VAL A 404 -19.04 -0.53 -21.82
CA VAL A 404 -18.72 -0.02 -20.49
C VAL A 404 -19.25 -1.00 -19.45
N VAL A 405 -18.36 -1.65 -18.71
CA VAL A 405 -18.68 -2.55 -17.62
C VAL A 405 -18.73 -1.76 -16.32
N VAL A 406 -19.89 -1.82 -15.65
CA VAL A 406 -20.15 -1.05 -14.44
C VAL A 406 -20.51 -1.97 -13.28
N ASP A 407 -19.99 -1.72 -12.10
CA ASP A 407 -20.49 -2.36 -10.87
C ASP A 407 -21.86 -1.78 -10.49
N GLU A 408 -22.87 -2.64 -10.38
CA GLU A 408 -24.23 -2.25 -10.00
C GLU A 408 -24.30 -1.50 -8.67
N SER A 409 -23.40 -1.80 -7.74
CA SER A 409 -23.36 -1.14 -6.43
C SER A 409 -23.06 0.36 -6.52
N LEU A 410 -22.49 0.82 -7.64
CA LEU A 410 -22.21 2.25 -7.87
C LEU A 410 -23.48 3.07 -8.11
N LYS A 411 -24.60 2.45 -8.52
CA LYS A 411 -25.88 3.15 -8.72
C LYS A 411 -26.49 3.74 -7.45
N ASN A 412 -26.22 3.10 -6.31
CA ASN A 412 -26.86 3.42 -5.03
C ASN A 412 -25.89 4.13 -4.06
N ASP A 413 -24.76 4.62 -4.55
CA ASP A 413 -23.77 5.25 -3.68
C ASP A 413 -24.20 6.68 -3.32
N SER A 414 -24.60 6.85 -2.07
CA SER A 414 -25.14 8.13 -1.54
C SER A 414 -24.07 9.05 -0.95
N ASN A 415 -22.80 8.70 -1.04
CA ASN A 415 -21.72 9.48 -0.44
C ASN A 415 -21.40 10.72 -1.26
N LYS A 416 -21.45 11.91 -0.63
CA LYS A 416 -21.15 13.21 -1.29
C LYS A 416 -19.76 13.27 -1.92
N ALA A 417 -18.78 12.54 -1.36
CA ALA A 417 -17.43 12.43 -1.92
C ALA A 417 -17.40 11.70 -3.29
N GLN A 418 -18.53 11.15 -3.72
CA GLN A 418 -18.65 10.34 -4.93
C GLN A 418 -19.60 10.97 -5.96
N GLN A 419 -19.81 12.28 -5.88
CA GLN A 419 -20.69 12.99 -6.81
C GLN A 419 -20.33 12.71 -8.28
N TYR A 420 -19.05 12.62 -8.62
CA TYR A 420 -18.59 12.32 -9.98
C TYR A 420 -18.82 10.84 -10.39
N ILE A 421 -18.87 9.88 -9.44
CA ILE A 421 -19.30 8.51 -9.74
C ILE A 421 -20.75 8.55 -10.19
N LYS A 422 -21.56 9.32 -9.50
CA LYS A 422 -22.97 9.53 -9.89
C LYS A 422 -23.06 10.21 -11.26
N GLU A 423 -22.32 11.31 -11.47
CA GLU A 423 -22.28 12.01 -12.77
C GLU A 423 -21.80 11.10 -13.90
N GLY A 424 -20.74 10.30 -13.66
CA GLY A 424 -20.26 9.31 -14.63
C GLY A 424 -21.26 8.21 -14.92
N MET A 425 -21.94 7.70 -13.88
CA MET A 425 -23.01 6.71 -14.02
C MET A 425 -24.20 7.27 -14.79
N ASP A 426 -24.64 8.49 -14.47
CA ASP A 426 -25.74 9.17 -15.15
C ASP A 426 -25.41 9.35 -16.64
N LEU A 427 -24.16 9.71 -16.94
CA LEU A 427 -23.67 9.86 -18.31
C LEU A 427 -23.66 8.52 -19.06
N ILE A 428 -23.13 7.45 -18.44
CA ILE A 428 -23.11 6.10 -19.03
C ILE A 428 -24.53 5.60 -19.29
N VAL A 429 -25.46 5.78 -18.35
CA VAL A 429 -26.86 5.40 -18.51
C VAL A 429 -27.57 6.22 -19.57
N LYS A 430 -27.25 7.52 -19.69
CA LYS A 430 -27.81 8.41 -20.71
C LYS A 430 -27.38 8.06 -22.13
N LYS A 431 -26.09 7.78 -22.32
CA LYS A 431 -25.51 7.49 -23.65
C LYS A 431 -25.55 6.02 -24.04
N GLY A 432 -25.53 5.13 -23.06
CA GLY A 432 -25.39 3.70 -23.27
C GLY A 432 -26.70 2.93 -23.18
N LYS A 433 -26.83 1.91 -24.02
CA LYS A 433 -27.89 0.91 -23.92
C LYS A 433 -27.41 -0.24 -23.04
N LEU A 434 -28.15 -0.59 -21.97
CA LEU A 434 -27.87 -1.79 -21.18
C LEU A 434 -28.05 -3.04 -22.07
N VAL A 435 -26.97 -3.77 -22.28
CA VAL A 435 -26.93 -4.96 -23.16
C VAL A 435 -27.04 -6.24 -22.34
N LYS A 436 -26.33 -6.29 -21.20
CA LYS A 436 -26.26 -7.51 -20.39
C LYS A 436 -26.04 -7.19 -18.92
N LYS A 437 -26.53 -8.08 -18.07
CA LYS A 437 -26.16 -8.15 -16.65
C LYS A 437 -25.52 -9.51 -16.38
N ILE A 438 -24.32 -9.50 -15.77
CA ILE A 438 -23.58 -10.70 -15.39
C ILE A 438 -23.16 -10.53 -13.91
N ASN A 439 -23.76 -11.30 -13.02
CA ASN A 439 -23.61 -11.12 -11.57
C ASN A 439 -23.92 -9.65 -11.16
N ASN A 440 -22.96 -8.97 -10.55
CA ASN A 440 -23.07 -7.56 -10.15
C ASN A 440 -22.60 -6.57 -11.25
N TYR A 441 -22.24 -7.08 -12.43
CA TYR A 441 -21.75 -6.23 -13.52
C TYR A 441 -22.87 -5.93 -14.52
N LEU A 442 -23.03 -4.65 -14.82
CA LEU A 442 -23.91 -4.14 -15.86
C LEU A 442 -23.05 -3.76 -17.06
N ILE A 443 -23.39 -4.23 -18.24
CA ILE A 443 -22.67 -3.98 -19.48
C ILE A 443 -23.52 -3.04 -20.33
N TYR A 444 -23.03 -1.82 -20.50
CA TYR A 444 -23.62 -0.83 -21.40
C TYR A 444 -22.84 -0.78 -22.71
N TYR A 445 -23.55 -0.65 -23.82
CA TYR A 445 -22.95 -0.35 -25.11
C TYR A 445 -23.18 1.12 -25.44
N ILE A 446 -22.12 1.84 -25.70
CA ILE A 446 -22.16 3.21 -26.20
C ILE A 446 -21.85 3.13 -27.68
N GLY A 447 -22.86 3.39 -28.53
CA GLY A 447 -22.75 3.38 -29.98
C GLY A 447 -22.01 4.60 -30.51
N VAL A 448 -21.82 4.61 -31.85
CA VAL A 448 -21.38 5.82 -32.56
C VAL A 448 -22.55 6.77 -32.58
N GLU A 449 -22.35 8.04 -32.19
CA GLU A 449 -23.38 9.07 -32.44
C GLU A 449 -23.54 9.22 -33.98
N GLU A 450 -24.77 8.93 -34.46
CA GLU A 450 -25.15 9.17 -35.87
C GLU A 450 -25.21 10.67 -36.20
#